data_bf486506e56df905a5ec3347ff5818c3
#
_entry.id   bf486506e56df905a5ec3347ff5818c3
#
_cell.length_a   1.000
_cell.length_b   1.000
_cell.length_c   1.000
_cell.angle_alpha   90.00
_cell.angle_beta   90.00
_cell.angle_gamma   90.00
#
_symmetry.space_group_name_H-M   'P 1'
#
loop_
_entity.id
_entity.type
_entity.pdbx_description
1 polymer ?
#
loop_
_entity_poly.entity_id
_entity_poly.type
_entity_poly.pdbx_seq_one_letter_code
_entity_poly.pdbx_strand_id
1 'polypeptide(L)'
;DRDTVDVETDGLAEREWVEVGTVGKPKWVILDPEVRTHDWNMLNNDRRLGFSLSGPHRVDRKLDRYFTTPTARDRLTELWAPTVWYTDPGGVLAGVRVRSNYLGSFELNQLWFGVNTHLGGKDPKANDWHLFLRAGNPTWLRAPGASQTFEFLRLEGRVGARVELAQDKLERLGTRSHTSMGVSLQWLDVYDPRYLVAGQYDDAGTLEGQLFLRSEARHGRWTVAARSSLGGGVMYSQEGAGVSTGHRYDLGLYFRGTAEASARRALGRKFSTTFRAFAGVAESADPVVRQRQIFLAGADPYEQLRNPYLRSAGSPLAGEDFHYQTPGGAGVRGLSPLASATQAYALNGEVEWTALDRTQKGKLFRRVALAGFGDLALANGDLAASHGDAALHVAGDAGVGLRIWHRIGQTSFVTRLDVPLYVGSPALGVDGSHPGEEFRFRWVFSFEPAW
;
A
#
# COMPACT_ATOMS: atom_id res chain seq x y z
N ASP A 1 -42.77 19.25 -10.81
CA ASP A 1 -43.63 18.19 -10.26
C ASP A 1 -42.89 16.87 -10.46
N ARG A 2 -42.52 16.26 -9.35
CA ARG A 2 -41.95 14.91 -9.35
C ARG A 2 -43.03 14.02 -8.76
N ASP A 3 -43.66 13.18 -9.59
CA ASP A 3 -44.51 12.13 -9.09
C ASP A 3 -43.67 11.15 -8.31
N THR A 4 -43.83 11.14 -7.00
CA THR A 4 -43.20 10.20 -6.10
C THR A 4 -44.25 9.26 -5.57
N VAL A 5 -43.99 7.96 -5.62
CA VAL A 5 -44.84 6.95 -5.01
C VAL A 5 -44.09 6.39 -3.84
N ASP A 6 -44.60 6.56 -2.64
CA ASP A 6 -44.04 6.02 -1.42
C ASP A 6 -44.74 4.71 -1.06
N VAL A 7 -43.94 3.69 -0.72
CA VAL A 7 -44.42 2.39 -0.26
C VAL A 7 -43.69 2.04 1.03
N GLU A 8 -44.48 1.74 2.07
CA GLU A 8 -43.92 1.28 3.34
C GLU A 8 -44.00 -0.25 3.42
N THR A 9 -42.94 -0.85 3.93
CA THR A 9 -42.84 -2.28 4.25
C THR A 9 -42.56 -2.44 5.74
N ASP A 10 -42.88 -3.58 6.31
CA ASP A 10 -42.58 -3.87 7.73
C ASP A 10 -41.10 -4.19 7.99
N GLY A 11 -40.34 -4.49 6.94
CA GLY A 11 -38.90 -4.78 7.03
C GLY A 11 -38.53 -6.01 7.85
N LEU A 12 -39.50 -6.90 8.12
CA LEU A 12 -39.28 -8.07 8.97
C LEU A 12 -38.77 -9.30 8.19
N ALA A 13 -38.94 -9.30 6.87
CA ALA A 13 -38.50 -10.39 6.03
C ALA A 13 -37.01 -10.22 5.65
N GLU A 14 -36.26 -11.30 5.60
CA GLU A 14 -34.87 -11.31 5.12
C GLU A 14 -34.76 -10.82 3.67
N ARG A 15 -35.80 -11.09 2.86
CA ARG A 15 -35.97 -10.56 1.49
C ARG A 15 -37.45 -10.31 1.25
N GLU A 16 -37.75 -9.13 0.75
CA GLU A 16 -39.07 -8.71 0.40
C GLU A 16 -39.15 -8.21 -1.04
N TRP A 17 -40.16 -8.63 -1.76
CA TRP A 17 -40.45 -8.12 -3.10
C TRP A 17 -41.63 -7.13 -3.02
N VAL A 18 -41.37 -5.90 -3.46
CA VAL A 18 -42.38 -4.83 -3.46
C VAL A 18 -42.72 -4.49 -4.89
N GLU A 19 -43.99 -4.64 -5.28
CA GLU A 19 -44.49 -4.18 -6.55
C GLU A 19 -45.08 -2.78 -6.38
N VAL A 20 -44.61 -1.85 -7.22
CA VAL A 20 -45.03 -0.46 -7.19
C VAL A 20 -45.62 -0.09 -8.54
N GLY A 21 -46.91 0.24 -8.56
CA GLY A 21 -47.56 0.78 -9.74
C GLY A 21 -47.10 2.22 -10.02
N THR A 22 -46.54 2.45 -11.21
CA THR A 22 -46.08 3.78 -11.64
C THR A 22 -46.77 4.21 -12.91
N VAL A 23 -47.10 5.50 -13.05
CA VAL A 23 -47.76 6.06 -14.25
C VAL A 23 -46.80 6.13 -15.45
N GLY A 24 -45.50 6.02 -15.21
CA GLY A 24 -44.49 6.05 -16.24
C GLY A 24 -43.23 5.28 -15.80
N LYS A 25 -42.21 5.25 -16.66
CA LYS A 25 -40.94 4.57 -16.33
C LYS A 25 -40.24 5.29 -15.18
N PRO A 26 -40.06 4.67 -14.01
CA PRO A 26 -39.40 5.31 -12.88
C PRO A 26 -37.95 5.62 -13.22
N LYS A 27 -37.43 6.76 -12.73
CA LYS A 27 -36.04 7.18 -12.91
C LYS A 27 -35.17 6.75 -11.76
N TRP A 28 -35.77 6.65 -10.57
CA TRP A 28 -35.05 6.36 -9.32
C TRP A 28 -35.88 5.45 -8.43
N VAL A 29 -35.17 4.60 -7.69
CA VAL A 29 -35.68 3.87 -6.54
C VAL A 29 -34.79 4.22 -5.36
N ILE A 30 -35.40 4.68 -4.27
CA ILE A 30 -34.66 5.04 -3.05
C ILE A 30 -35.28 4.22 -1.91
N LEU A 31 -34.44 3.47 -1.20
CA LEU A 31 -34.78 2.80 0.04
C LEU A 31 -34.47 3.75 1.20
N ASP A 32 -35.33 3.77 2.19
CA ASP A 32 -35.17 4.58 3.40
C ASP A 32 -34.74 6.04 3.12
N PRO A 33 -35.57 6.83 2.36
CA PRO A 33 -35.18 8.19 1.97
C PRO A 33 -35.02 9.14 3.16
N GLU A 34 -35.61 8.81 4.30
CA GLU A 34 -35.52 9.60 5.53
C GLU A 34 -34.42 9.09 6.52
N VAL A 35 -33.67 8.04 6.14
CA VAL A 35 -32.58 7.50 6.95
C VAL A 35 -33.05 7.08 8.35
N ARG A 36 -34.16 6.35 8.41
CA ARG A 36 -34.74 5.84 9.66
C ARG A 36 -34.14 4.52 10.12
N THR A 37 -33.57 3.75 9.16
CA THR A 37 -32.96 2.45 9.46
C THR A 37 -31.50 2.60 9.87
N HIS A 38 -30.98 1.62 10.58
CA HIS A 38 -29.55 1.52 10.91
C HIS A 38 -28.75 0.82 9.80
N ASP A 39 -29.06 1.08 8.53
CA ASP A 39 -28.29 0.54 7.44
C ASP A 39 -26.87 1.14 7.43
N TRP A 40 -25.89 0.27 7.49
CA TRP A 40 -24.48 0.66 7.49
C TRP A 40 -23.97 1.08 6.10
N ASN A 41 -24.66 0.64 5.02
CA ASN A 41 -24.30 0.93 3.63
C ASN A 41 -25.41 1.61 2.85
N MET A 42 -25.70 2.84 3.18
CA MET A 42 -26.72 3.63 2.49
C MET A 42 -26.40 3.92 1.01
N LEU A 43 -25.21 3.57 0.50
CA LEU A 43 -24.86 3.74 -0.91
C LEU A 43 -25.62 2.78 -1.83
N ASN A 44 -26.14 1.67 -1.31
CA ASN A 44 -26.96 0.74 -2.06
C ASN A 44 -28.47 1.05 -1.97
N ASN A 45 -28.85 2.04 -1.17
CA ASN A 45 -30.24 2.44 -0.97
C ASN A 45 -30.78 3.30 -2.12
N ASP A 46 -29.95 3.71 -3.03
CA ASP A 46 -30.31 4.54 -4.17
C ASP A 46 -29.96 3.83 -5.47
N ARG A 47 -30.96 3.55 -6.29
CA ARG A 47 -30.78 2.94 -7.60
C ARG A 47 -31.43 3.75 -8.69
N ARG A 48 -30.63 4.22 -9.61
CA ARG A 48 -31.12 4.84 -10.85
C ARG A 48 -31.42 3.79 -11.90
N LEU A 49 -32.58 3.94 -12.53
CA LEU A 49 -33.03 3.08 -13.62
C LEU A 49 -32.71 3.75 -14.96
N GLY A 50 -31.48 3.62 -15.42
CA GLY A 50 -31.00 4.21 -16.67
C GLY A 50 -29.57 4.71 -16.57
N PHE A 51 -28.93 4.99 -17.71
CA PHE A 51 -27.56 5.51 -17.74
C PHE A 51 -27.54 6.98 -17.27
N SER A 52 -26.64 7.30 -16.36
CA SER A 52 -26.36 8.67 -15.94
C SER A 52 -24.97 8.80 -15.36
N LEU A 53 -24.33 9.91 -15.68
CA LEU A 53 -23.06 10.34 -15.11
C LEU A 53 -23.23 11.09 -13.76
N SER A 54 -24.47 11.39 -13.32
CA SER A 54 -24.69 12.00 -12.01
C SER A 54 -24.53 10.97 -10.90
N GLY A 55 -23.65 11.26 -9.96
CA GLY A 55 -23.41 10.45 -8.76
C GLY A 55 -24.58 10.43 -7.76
N PRO A 56 -24.40 9.87 -6.59
CA PRO A 56 -25.40 9.76 -5.54
C PRO A 56 -25.98 11.13 -5.13
N HIS A 57 -27.23 11.14 -4.69
CA HIS A 57 -27.99 12.37 -4.43
C HIS A 57 -27.44 13.31 -3.36
N ARG A 58 -26.68 12.78 -2.42
CA ARG A 58 -26.15 13.54 -1.29
C ARG A 58 -24.62 13.49 -1.27
N VAL A 59 -24.00 14.32 -2.12
CA VAL A 59 -22.54 14.49 -2.14
C VAL A 59 -22.18 15.82 -1.50
N ASP A 60 -21.40 15.76 -0.42
CA ASP A 60 -20.86 16.94 0.26
C ASP A 60 -19.44 17.19 -0.26
N ARG A 61 -19.23 18.28 -1.01
CA ARG A 61 -17.96 18.63 -1.62
C ARG A 61 -17.23 19.68 -0.80
N LYS A 62 -16.02 19.34 -0.34
CA LYS A 62 -15.21 20.22 0.53
C LYS A 62 -13.76 20.25 0.10
N LEU A 63 -13.11 21.37 0.41
CA LEU A 63 -11.65 21.45 0.35
C LEU A 63 -11.06 20.56 1.46
N ASP A 64 -10.20 19.62 1.07
CA ASP A 64 -9.48 18.77 2.02
C ASP A 64 -8.34 19.56 2.65
N ARG A 65 -8.51 19.95 3.90
CA ARG A 65 -7.48 20.62 4.70
C ARG A 65 -6.50 19.60 5.27
N TYR A 66 -5.89 18.82 4.39
CA TYR A 66 -4.89 17.80 4.75
C TYR A 66 -5.24 17.06 6.05
N PHE A 67 -6.08 16.02 5.92
CA PHE A 67 -6.49 15.12 7.00
C PHE A 67 -7.32 15.75 8.14
N THR A 68 -7.56 17.04 8.12
CA THR A 68 -8.34 17.73 9.18
C THR A 68 -9.79 17.94 8.81
N THR A 69 -10.18 17.76 7.55
CA THR A 69 -11.55 17.99 7.11
C THR A 69 -12.46 16.89 7.63
N PRO A 70 -13.47 17.22 8.46
CA PRO A 70 -14.40 16.23 8.96
C PRO A 70 -15.27 15.70 7.80
N THR A 71 -15.42 14.38 7.77
CA THR A 71 -16.32 13.69 6.84
C THR A 71 -17.70 13.54 7.45
N ALA A 72 -18.72 13.68 6.63
CA ALA A 72 -20.09 13.45 7.06
C ALA A 72 -20.33 11.95 7.33
N ARG A 73 -21.21 11.64 8.28
CA ARG A 73 -21.56 10.26 8.62
C ARG A 73 -22.83 9.76 7.95
N ASP A 74 -23.54 10.64 7.26
CA ASP A 74 -24.85 10.40 6.64
C ASP A 74 -24.84 10.56 5.13
N ARG A 75 -23.66 10.82 4.53
CA ARG A 75 -23.57 11.07 3.08
C ARG A 75 -22.16 10.80 2.54
N LEU A 76 -22.06 10.72 1.22
CA LEU A 76 -20.78 10.70 0.53
C LEU A 76 -20.11 12.09 0.63
N THR A 77 -18.86 12.11 1.06
CA THR A 77 -18.05 13.33 1.10
C THR A 77 -16.94 13.22 0.06
N GLU A 78 -16.88 14.18 -0.86
CA GLU A 78 -15.77 14.35 -1.81
C GLU A 78 -14.85 15.46 -1.32
N LEU A 79 -13.58 15.12 -1.10
CA LEU A 79 -12.57 16.00 -0.56
C LEU A 79 -11.53 16.31 -1.62
N TRP A 80 -11.37 17.59 -1.94
CA TRP A 80 -10.46 18.10 -2.96
C TRP A 80 -9.26 18.79 -2.31
N ALA A 81 -8.05 18.52 -2.81
CA ALA A 81 -6.86 19.23 -2.36
C ALA A 81 -5.87 19.49 -3.52
N PRO A 82 -5.20 20.63 -3.56
CA PRO A 82 -4.03 20.78 -4.40
C PRO A 82 -2.92 19.85 -3.90
N THR A 83 -2.08 19.39 -4.82
CA THR A 83 -0.90 18.57 -4.50
C THR A 83 0.31 19.11 -5.21
N VAL A 84 1.46 19.03 -4.52
CA VAL A 84 2.77 19.34 -5.09
C VAL A 84 3.69 18.18 -4.77
N TRP A 85 4.47 17.77 -5.75
CA TRP A 85 5.44 16.71 -5.62
C TRP A 85 6.70 17.04 -6.39
N TYR A 86 7.74 16.25 -6.27
CA TYR A 86 8.97 16.40 -7.02
C TYR A 86 9.44 15.05 -7.55
N THR A 87 9.89 15.04 -8.79
CA THR A 87 10.59 13.91 -9.40
C THR A 87 11.88 14.41 -10.04
N ASP A 88 12.96 13.64 -9.97
CA ASP A 88 14.23 14.04 -10.56
C ASP A 88 14.14 14.29 -12.07
N PRO A 89 13.49 13.43 -12.89
CA PRO A 89 13.37 13.71 -14.32
C PRO A 89 12.46 14.91 -14.62
N GLY A 90 11.26 14.95 -14.06
CA GLY A 90 10.22 15.92 -14.41
C GLY A 90 10.21 17.20 -13.59
N GLY A 91 11.00 17.29 -12.52
CA GLY A 91 11.01 18.44 -11.61
C GLY A 91 9.79 18.52 -10.71
N VAL A 92 9.38 19.75 -10.39
CA VAL A 92 8.19 20.00 -9.58
C VAL A 92 6.95 19.58 -10.35
N LEU A 93 6.10 18.81 -9.70
CA LEU A 93 4.83 18.33 -10.20
C LEU A 93 3.71 19.02 -9.42
N ALA A 94 2.81 19.69 -10.15
CA ALA A 94 1.64 20.35 -9.60
C ALA A 94 0.38 19.60 -9.98
N GLY A 95 -0.58 19.46 -9.05
CA GLY A 95 -1.74 18.67 -9.34
C GLY A 95 -2.90 18.86 -8.38
N VAL A 96 -3.86 17.96 -8.49
CA VAL A 96 -5.05 17.90 -7.66
C VAL A 96 -5.28 16.47 -7.17
N ARG A 97 -5.72 16.35 -5.94
CA ARG A 97 -6.18 15.11 -5.35
C ARG A 97 -7.66 15.23 -5.01
N VAL A 98 -8.40 14.17 -5.32
CA VAL A 98 -9.77 13.98 -4.89
C VAL A 98 -9.87 12.64 -4.17
N ARG A 99 -10.55 12.61 -3.04
CA ARG A 99 -10.89 11.36 -2.36
C ARG A 99 -12.35 11.38 -1.92
N SER A 100 -13.00 10.23 -2.01
CA SER A 100 -14.36 10.05 -1.55
C SER A 100 -14.37 9.25 -0.27
N ASN A 101 -15.08 9.74 0.72
CA ASN A 101 -15.28 9.04 1.98
C ASN A 101 -16.78 8.91 2.26
N TYR A 102 -17.19 7.75 2.74
CA TYR A 102 -18.54 7.46 3.12
C TYR A 102 -18.62 7.06 4.59
N LEU A 103 -19.56 7.62 5.31
CA LEU A 103 -19.77 7.44 6.75
C LEU A 103 -18.54 7.76 7.62
N GLY A 104 -17.54 8.48 7.10
CA GLY A 104 -16.32 8.79 7.82
C GLY A 104 -15.36 7.61 8.00
N SER A 105 -15.70 6.43 7.47
CA SER A 105 -14.94 5.19 7.69
C SER A 105 -14.49 4.50 6.41
N PHE A 106 -15.19 4.71 5.31
CA PHE A 106 -14.93 4.03 4.05
C PHE A 106 -14.34 4.98 3.02
N GLU A 107 -13.08 4.79 2.68
CA GLU A 107 -12.49 5.43 1.51
C GLU A 107 -12.85 4.63 0.26
N LEU A 108 -13.76 5.17 -0.57
CA LEU A 108 -14.26 4.49 -1.76
C LEU A 108 -13.40 4.77 -2.98
N ASN A 109 -13.12 6.04 -3.22
CA ASN A 109 -12.42 6.46 -4.42
C ASN A 109 -11.30 7.43 -4.07
N GLN A 110 -10.22 7.33 -4.81
CA GLN A 110 -9.11 8.26 -4.78
C GLN A 110 -8.68 8.56 -6.21
N LEU A 111 -8.60 9.83 -6.53
CA LEU A 111 -8.00 10.32 -7.77
C LEU A 111 -6.85 11.24 -7.41
N TRP A 112 -5.73 11.08 -8.06
CA TRP A 112 -4.63 12.02 -8.03
C TRP A 112 -4.18 12.25 -9.47
N PHE A 113 -4.15 13.52 -9.86
CA PHE A 113 -3.69 13.95 -11.17
C PHE A 113 -2.67 15.06 -11.01
N GLY A 114 -1.57 15.00 -11.75
CA GLY A 114 -0.54 16.00 -11.70
C GLY A 114 0.17 16.18 -13.04
N VAL A 115 0.75 17.35 -13.23
CA VAL A 115 1.48 17.74 -14.41
C VAL A 115 2.88 18.17 -14.00
N ASN A 116 3.90 17.70 -14.70
CA ASN A 116 5.27 18.14 -14.53
C ASN A 116 5.42 19.57 -15.03
N THR A 117 6.02 20.41 -14.21
CA THR A 117 6.34 21.79 -14.57
C THR A 117 7.72 21.95 -15.20
N HIS A 118 8.53 20.89 -15.15
CA HIS A 118 9.96 20.86 -15.50
C HIS A 118 10.85 21.81 -14.67
N LEU A 119 10.28 22.46 -13.64
CA LEU A 119 11.04 23.32 -12.73
C LEU A 119 11.96 22.47 -11.85
N GLY A 120 13.26 22.58 -12.05
CA GLY A 120 14.27 21.80 -11.34
C GLY A 120 14.40 20.36 -11.81
N GLY A 121 13.74 19.98 -12.90
CA GLY A 121 13.87 18.65 -13.51
C GLY A 121 15.19 18.49 -14.27
N LYS A 122 15.69 17.27 -14.31
CA LYS A 122 16.94 16.91 -14.99
C LYS A 122 16.73 16.56 -16.47
N ASP A 123 15.52 16.20 -16.87
CA ASP A 123 15.19 15.81 -18.23
C ASP A 123 13.97 16.59 -18.78
N PRO A 124 14.18 17.48 -19.77
CA PRO A 124 13.07 18.24 -20.36
C PRO A 124 12.12 17.39 -21.22
N LYS A 125 12.49 16.15 -21.52
CA LYS A 125 11.63 15.20 -22.25
C LYS A 125 10.89 14.25 -21.32
N ALA A 126 11.01 14.42 -20.00
CA ALA A 126 10.25 13.63 -19.03
C ALA A 126 8.75 13.77 -19.26
N ASN A 127 8.01 12.74 -18.94
CA ASN A 127 6.56 12.70 -19.16
C ASN A 127 5.82 13.86 -18.50
N ASP A 128 4.84 14.42 -19.21
CA ASP A 128 4.16 15.64 -18.80
C ASP A 128 3.10 15.45 -17.73
N TRP A 129 2.48 14.27 -17.61
CA TRP A 129 1.38 14.08 -16.69
C TRP A 129 1.39 12.71 -15.98
N HIS A 130 0.83 12.72 -14.80
CA HIS A 130 0.72 11.58 -13.90
C HIS A 130 -0.72 11.38 -13.42
N LEU A 131 -1.13 10.15 -13.24
CA LEU A 131 -2.47 9.79 -12.80
C LEU A 131 -2.41 8.58 -11.83
N PHE A 132 -3.15 8.68 -10.75
CA PHE A 132 -3.51 7.55 -9.92
C PHE A 132 -5.02 7.56 -9.69
N LEU A 133 -5.67 6.46 -9.97
CA LEU A 133 -7.09 6.24 -9.73
C LEU A 133 -7.27 4.97 -8.91
N ARG A 134 -8.02 5.07 -7.83
CA ARG A 134 -8.52 3.93 -7.07
C ARG A 134 -10.04 4.05 -6.94
N ALA A 135 -10.74 2.98 -7.25
CA ALA A 135 -12.17 2.86 -7.03
C ALA A 135 -12.44 1.61 -6.18
N GLY A 136 -13.11 1.79 -5.05
CA GLY A 136 -13.44 0.72 -4.12
C GLY A 136 -14.96 0.55 -3.98
N ASN A 137 -15.41 -0.69 -3.90
CA ASN A 137 -16.78 -1.02 -3.51
C ASN A 137 -16.70 -1.96 -2.31
N PRO A 138 -17.22 -1.55 -1.13
CA PRO A 138 -17.19 -2.37 0.09
C PRO A 138 -18.16 -3.55 0.06
N THR A 139 -19.05 -3.62 -0.96
CA THR A 139 -19.96 -4.75 -1.14
C THR A 139 -20.06 -5.11 -2.62
N TRP A 140 -19.67 -6.30 -2.98
CA TRP A 140 -19.80 -6.83 -4.32
C TRP A 140 -20.58 -8.15 -4.31
N LEU A 141 -21.25 -8.49 -5.41
CA LEU A 141 -22.04 -9.72 -5.56
C LEU A 141 -23.02 -9.97 -4.40
N ARG A 142 -23.44 -8.94 -3.69
CA ARG A 142 -24.38 -9.02 -2.56
C ARG A 142 -23.94 -9.96 -1.43
N ALA A 143 -22.63 -10.25 -1.34
CA ALA A 143 -22.08 -11.06 -0.26
C ALA A 143 -21.61 -10.16 0.90
N PRO A 144 -22.11 -10.34 2.12
CA PRO A 144 -21.63 -9.60 3.28
C PRO A 144 -20.12 -9.77 3.47
N GLY A 145 -19.39 -8.67 3.70
CA GLY A 145 -17.95 -8.68 3.85
C GLY A 145 -17.15 -8.83 2.55
N ALA A 146 -17.82 -8.94 1.41
CA ALA A 146 -17.14 -8.92 0.12
C ALA A 146 -16.79 -7.50 -0.29
N SER A 147 -15.62 -7.30 -0.86
CA SER A 147 -15.17 -6.01 -1.40
C SER A 147 -14.44 -6.17 -2.72
N GLN A 148 -14.51 -5.15 -3.54
CA GLN A 148 -13.71 -5.06 -4.76
C GLN A 148 -12.98 -3.72 -4.81
N THR A 149 -11.77 -3.76 -5.35
CA THR A 149 -10.97 -2.55 -5.59
C THR A 149 -10.40 -2.61 -6.99
N PHE A 150 -10.51 -1.51 -7.70
CA PHE A 150 -9.84 -1.28 -8.97
C PHE A 150 -8.83 -0.16 -8.78
N GLU A 151 -7.61 -0.34 -9.28
CA GLU A 151 -6.58 0.68 -9.31
C GLU A 151 -6.04 0.82 -10.73
N PHE A 152 -5.80 2.05 -11.14
CA PHE A 152 -5.05 2.38 -12.34
C PHE A 152 -4.01 3.43 -11.97
N LEU A 153 -2.81 3.25 -12.46
CA LEU A 153 -1.74 4.23 -12.27
C LEU A 153 -0.99 4.49 -13.58
N ARG A 154 -0.59 5.72 -13.74
CA ARG A 154 0.39 6.19 -14.70
C ARG A 154 1.29 7.18 -13.96
N LEU A 155 2.30 6.67 -13.29
CA LEU A 155 3.13 7.39 -12.34
C LEU A 155 4.61 7.12 -12.60
N GLU A 156 5.40 8.17 -12.65
CA GLU A 156 6.87 8.07 -12.65
C GLU A 156 7.40 7.01 -13.62
N GLY A 157 6.97 7.10 -14.88
CA GLY A 157 7.41 6.22 -15.95
C GLY A 157 6.75 4.84 -16.02
N ARG A 158 5.86 4.51 -15.08
CA ARG A 158 5.17 3.22 -15.03
C ARG A 158 3.68 3.39 -15.26
N VAL A 159 3.10 2.43 -15.95
CA VAL A 159 1.65 2.32 -16.14
C VAL A 159 1.18 0.96 -15.64
N GLY A 160 0.02 0.92 -14.99
CA GLY A 160 -0.49 -0.34 -14.49
C GLY A 160 -1.95 -0.28 -14.09
N ALA A 161 -2.52 -1.47 -13.95
CA ALA A 161 -3.87 -1.66 -13.43
C ALA A 161 -3.88 -2.85 -12.46
N ARG A 162 -4.73 -2.77 -11.45
CA ARG A 162 -4.95 -3.86 -10.50
C ARG A 162 -6.43 -3.98 -10.19
N VAL A 163 -6.90 -5.19 -10.16
CA VAL A 163 -8.22 -5.57 -9.63
C VAL A 163 -8.00 -6.46 -8.43
N GLU A 164 -8.64 -6.17 -7.33
CA GLU A 164 -8.63 -7.00 -6.13
C GLU A 164 -10.08 -7.31 -5.72
N LEU A 165 -10.36 -8.59 -5.51
CA LEU A 165 -11.60 -9.10 -4.97
C LEU A 165 -11.29 -9.75 -3.63
N ALA A 166 -11.91 -9.27 -2.57
CA ALA A 166 -11.66 -9.76 -1.21
C ALA A 166 -12.96 -10.16 -0.51
N GLN A 167 -12.84 -11.12 0.39
CA GLN A 167 -13.88 -11.54 1.29
C GLN A 167 -13.37 -11.47 2.72
N ASP A 168 -13.99 -10.61 3.51
CA ASP A 168 -13.75 -10.54 4.94
C ASP A 168 -14.61 -11.59 5.65
N LYS A 169 -14.01 -12.34 6.55
CA LYS A 169 -14.76 -13.20 7.45
C LYS A 169 -15.45 -12.32 8.48
N LEU A 170 -16.77 -12.29 8.42
CA LEU A 170 -17.58 -11.65 9.45
C LEU A 170 -17.49 -12.48 10.73
N GLU A 171 -16.82 -11.92 11.72
CA GLU A 171 -16.67 -12.57 13.01
C GLU A 171 -17.84 -12.23 13.94
N ARG A 172 -18.11 -13.11 14.90
CA ARG A 172 -19.13 -12.85 15.91
C ARG A 172 -18.78 -11.59 16.69
N LEU A 173 -19.78 -10.78 17.03
CA LEU A 173 -19.65 -9.64 17.92
C LEU A 173 -18.85 -10.03 19.17
N GLY A 174 -17.74 -9.31 19.44
CA GLY A 174 -16.85 -9.58 20.58
C GLY A 174 -15.55 -10.29 20.26
N THR A 175 -15.38 -10.86 19.06
CA THR A 175 -14.07 -11.35 18.63
C THR A 175 -13.20 -10.17 18.19
N ARG A 176 -11.93 -10.19 18.59
CA ARG A 176 -10.94 -9.19 18.22
C ARG A 176 -10.04 -9.70 17.10
N SER A 177 -10.59 -10.47 16.21
CA SER A 177 -9.89 -11.02 15.07
C SER A 177 -10.53 -10.61 13.76
N HIS A 178 -9.73 -10.39 12.74
CA HIS A 178 -10.13 -10.04 11.39
C HIS A 178 -9.36 -10.92 10.42
N THR A 179 -10.07 -11.55 9.49
CA THR A 179 -9.45 -12.35 8.44
C THR A 179 -10.04 -11.98 7.09
N SER A 180 -9.20 -11.68 6.14
CA SER A 180 -9.56 -11.37 4.76
C SER A 180 -8.82 -12.30 3.82
N MET A 181 -9.50 -12.84 2.84
CA MET A 181 -8.92 -13.62 1.75
C MET A 181 -9.41 -13.09 0.40
N GLY A 182 -8.61 -13.26 -0.63
CA GLY A 182 -9.03 -12.78 -1.94
C GLY A 182 -8.09 -13.14 -3.06
N VAL A 183 -8.43 -12.59 -4.21
CA VAL A 183 -7.67 -12.72 -5.44
C VAL A 183 -7.35 -11.34 -5.98
N SER A 184 -6.20 -11.19 -6.62
CA SER A 184 -5.88 -9.98 -7.36
C SER A 184 -5.27 -10.32 -8.72
N LEU A 185 -5.56 -9.49 -9.70
CA LEU A 185 -4.91 -9.48 -11.00
C LEU A 185 -4.24 -8.12 -11.17
N GLN A 186 -2.96 -8.13 -11.51
CA GLN A 186 -2.16 -6.92 -11.63
C GLN A 186 -1.40 -6.94 -12.95
N TRP A 187 -1.55 -5.88 -13.72
CA TRP A 187 -0.71 -5.56 -14.86
C TRP A 187 0.16 -4.35 -14.53
N LEU A 188 1.43 -4.39 -14.93
CA LEU A 188 2.38 -3.29 -14.75
C LEU A 188 3.33 -3.27 -15.93
N ASP A 189 3.57 -2.07 -16.48
CA ASP A 189 4.46 -1.84 -17.60
C ASP A 189 5.25 -0.54 -17.43
N VAL A 190 6.28 -0.36 -18.24
CA VAL A 190 7.11 0.83 -18.29
C VAL A 190 6.80 1.59 -19.58
N TYR A 191 6.44 2.88 -19.45
CA TYR A 191 6.25 3.76 -20.61
C TYR A 191 7.32 4.85 -20.73
N ASP A 192 8.07 5.09 -19.66
CA ASP A 192 9.17 6.06 -19.65
C ASP A 192 10.32 5.58 -18.73
N PRO A 193 11.34 4.92 -19.29
CA PRO A 193 12.43 4.33 -18.51
C PRO A 193 13.31 5.37 -17.80
N ARG A 194 13.24 6.66 -18.16
CA ARG A 194 13.99 7.73 -17.49
C ARG A 194 13.68 7.91 -16.01
N TYR A 195 12.51 7.43 -15.57
CA TYR A 195 12.11 7.43 -14.17
C TYR A 195 12.57 6.19 -13.39
N LEU A 196 13.13 5.21 -14.08
CA LEU A 196 13.54 3.98 -13.43
C LEU A 196 14.86 4.18 -12.67
N VAL A 197 14.94 3.62 -11.48
CA VAL A 197 16.19 3.56 -10.72
C VAL A 197 16.93 2.30 -11.15
N ALA A 198 18.13 2.48 -11.68
CA ALA A 198 18.98 1.35 -12.07
C ALA A 198 19.18 0.40 -10.89
N GLY A 199 19.08 -0.92 -11.15
CA GLY A 199 19.19 -1.95 -10.12
C GLY A 199 17.93 -2.18 -9.26
N GLN A 200 16.93 -1.30 -9.32
CA GLN A 200 15.66 -1.48 -8.61
C GLN A 200 14.52 -1.94 -9.54
N TYR A 201 14.58 -1.58 -10.80
CA TYR A 201 13.50 -1.78 -11.75
C TYR A 201 14.05 -2.07 -13.14
N ASP A 202 13.55 -3.11 -13.76
CA ASP A 202 13.85 -3.43 -15.15
C ASP A 202 12.82 -2.82 -16.09
N ASP A 203 13.25 -2.43 -17.29
CA ASP A 203 12.37 -1.97 -18.36
C ASP A 203 11.63 -3.16 -18.98
N ALA A 204 10.67 -3.69 -18.23
CA ALA A 204 9.90 -4.87 -18.58
C ALA A 204 8.50 -4.80 -17.98
N GLY A 205 7.53 -5.31 -18.72
CA GLY A 205 6.15 -5.46 -18.30
C GLY A 205 5.90 -6.78 -17.56
N THR A 206 4.87 -6.81 -16.73
CA THR A 206 4.42 -8.00 -16.00
C THR A 206 2.91 -8.07 -15.91
N LEU A 207 2.35 -9.27 -16.00
CA LEU A 207 0.96 -9.57 -15.65
C LEU A 207 0.95 -10.69 -14.62
N GLU A 208 0.40 -10.45 -13.44
CA GLU A 208 0.41 -11.38 -12.30
C GLU A 208 -0.98 -11.60 -11.74
N GLY A 209 -1.34 -12.87 -11.54
CA GLY A 209 -2.48 -13.31 -10.75
C GLY A 209 -2.02 -13.78 -9.37
N GLN A 210 -2.70 -13.37 -8.30
CA GLN A 210 -2.29 -13.67 -6.93
C GLN A 210 -3.48 -14.02 -6.04
N LEU A 211 -3.33 -15.06 -5.22
CA LEU A 211 -4.17 -15.36 -4.07
C LEU A 211 -3.55 -14.73 -2.81
N PHE A 212 -4.35 -14.20 -1.92
CA PHE A 212 -3.84 -13.66 -0.66
C PHE A 212 -4.72 -14.01 0.53
N LEU A 213 -4.07 -14.07 1.70
CA LEU A 213 -4.70 -14.19 3.00
C LEU A 213 -4.08 -13.15 3.95
N ARG A 214 -4.94 -12.43 4.67
CA ARG A 214 -4.54 -11.48 5.72
C ARG A 214 -5.33 -11.80 6.98
N SER A 215 -4.68 -11.92 8.11
CA SER A 215 -5.33 -12.18 9.39
C SER A 215 -4.69 -11.34 10.48
N GLU A 216 -5.50 -10.78 11.35
CA GLU A 216 -5.07 -10.12 12.58
C GLU A 216 -5.95 -10.58 13.73
N ALA A 217 -5.34 -10.89 14.87
CA ALA A 217 -6.05 -11.27 16.07
C ALA A 217 -5.43 -10.60 17.31
N ARG A 218 -6.29 -10.21 18.26
CA ARG A 218 -5.87 -9.70 19.56
C ARG A 218 -6.30 -10.65 20.66
N HIS A 219 -5.33 -11.16 21.40
CA HIS A 219 -5.56 -12.05 22.53
C HIS A 219 -4.81 -11.54 23.76
N GLY A 220 -5.55 -11.01 24.73
CA GLY A 220 -4.96 -10.41 25.92
C GLY A 220 -4.01 -9.25 25.58
N ARG A 221 -2.73 -9.42 25.89
CA ARG A 221 -1.66 -8.44 25.61
C ARG A 221 -0.95 -8.67 24.28
N TRP A 222 -1.37 -9.67 23.53
CA TRP A 222 -0.81 -10.00 22.25
C TRP A 222 -1.65 -9.46 21.10
N THR A 223 -1.00 -8.93 20.08
CA THR A 223 -1.56 -8.73 18.74
C THR A 223 -0.74 -9.60 17.80
N VAL A 224 -1.39 -10.50 17.10
CA VAL A 224 -0.76 -11.39 16.13
C VAL A 224 -1.33 -11.07 14.76
N ALA A 225 -0.48 -10.93 13.76
CA ALA A 225 -0.90 -10.77 12.38
C ALA A 225 -0.17 -11.77 11.49
N ALA A 226 -0.85 -12.25 10.46
CA ALA A 226 -0.29 -13.10 9.42
C ALA A 226 -0.76 -12.59 8.06
N ARG A 227 0.15 -12.63 7.09
CA ARG A 227 -0.14 -12.29 5.69
C ARG A 227 0.54 -13.32 4.81
N SER A 228 -0.15 -13.78 3.80
CA SER A 228 0.46 -14.63 2.78
C SER A 228 -0.08 -14.29 1.42
N SER A 229 0.73 -14.50 0.42
CA SER A 229 0.34 -14.37 -0.98
C SER A 229 1.03 -15.44 -1.81
N LEU A 230 0.33 -15.92 -2.80
CA LEU A 230 0.80 -16.93 -3.73
C LEU A 230 0.30 -16.56 -5.12
N GLY A 231 1.18 -16.44 -6.08
CA GLY A 231 0.81 -16.04 -7.42
C GLY A 231 1.77 -16.51 -8.49
N GLY A 232 1.40 -16.23 -9.70
CA GLY A 232 2.22 -16.46 -10.87
C GLY A 232 1.83 -15.50 -11.97
N GLY A 233 2.72 -15.33 -12.92
CA GLY A 233 2.51 -14.38 -13.98
C GLY A 233 3.48 -14.56 -15.15
N VAL A 234 3.40 -13.59 -16.04
CA VAL A 234 4.28 -13.48 -17.21
C VAL A 234 5.10 -12.18 -17.13
N MET A 235 6.32 -12.26 -17.62
CA MET A 235 7.24 -11.14 -17.83
C MET A 235 7.46 -10.98 -19.32
N TYR A 236 7.53 -9.76 -19.80
CA TYR A 236 7.84 -9.45 -21.20
C TYR A 236 8.62 -8.14 -21.31
N SER A 237 9.49 -8.02 -22.31
CA SER A 237 10.19 -6.78 -22.62
C SER A 237 9.78 -6.24 -23.97
N GLN A 238 9.72 -4.91 -24.08
CA GLN A 238 9.50 -4.27 -25.39
C GLN A 238 10.77 -4.33 -26.24
N GLU A 239 10.63 -4.24 -27.56
CA GLU A 239 11.79 -4.12 -28.44
C GLU A 239 12.61 -2.87 -28.12
N GLY A 240 13.91 -3.06 -27.89
CA GLY A 240 14.82 -1.98 -27.53
C GLY A 240 14.82 -1.61 -26.03
N ALA A 241 14.11 -2.35 -25.20
CA ALA A 241 14.14 -2.12 -23.76
C ALA A 241 15.53 -2.39 -23.17
N GLY A 242 16.01 -1.45 -22.36
CA GLY A 242 17.24 -1.59 -21.58
C GLY A 242 16.98 -2.35 -20.29
N VAL A 243 17.06 -3.67 -20.29
CA VAL A 243 16.95 -4.48 -19.08
C VAL A 243 18.29 -4.50 -18.36
N SER A 244 18.32 -4.19 -17.07
CA SER A 244 19.55 -4.11 -16.27
C SER A 244 20.30 -5.44 -16.21
N THR A 245 19.62 -6.57 -16.38
CA THR A 245 20.20 -7.91 -16.46
C THR A 245 20.77 -8.23 -17.83
N GLY A 246 20.60 -7.38 -18.85
CA GLY A 246 20.95 -7.69 -20.25
C GLY A 246 20.10 -8.80 -20.89
N HIS A 247 19.11 -9.30 -20.17
CA HIS A 247 18.22 -10.36 -20.64
C HIS A 247 16.98 -9.78 -21.34
N ARG A 248 16.60 -10.39 -22.47
CA ARG A 248 15.39 -10.02 -23.20
C ARG A 248 14.33 -11.07 -22.92
N TYR A 249 13.17 -10.64 -22.46
CA TYR A 249 12.02 -11.51 -22.23
C TYR A 249 11.07 -11.44 -23.42
N ASP A 250 11.00 -12.49 -24.20
CA ASP A 250 9.93 -12.62 -25.21
C ASP A 250 8.61 -12.94 -24.50
N LEU A 251 8.60 -13.95 -23.64
CA LEU A 251 7.53 -14.25 -22.69
C LEU A 251 8.08 -15.21 -21.62
N GLY A 252 8.39 -14.71 -20.45
CA GLY A 252 8.88 -15.50 -19.31
C GLY A 252 7.76 -15.78 -18.31
N LEU A 253 7.61 -17.04 -17.90
CA LEU A 253 6.69 -17.41 -16.80
C LEU A 253 7.43 -17.34 -15.48
N TYR A 254 6.79 -16.77 -14.46
CA TYR A 254 7.33 -16.77 -13.10
C TYR A 254 6.26 -17.12 -12.08
N PHE A 255 6.75 -17.56 -10.92
CA PHE A 255 5.99 -17.82 -9.71
C PHE A 255 6.50 -16.95 -8.60
N ARG A 256 5.60 -16.45 -7.74
CA ARG A 256 5.97 -15.64 -6.57
C ARG A 256 5.11 -16.02 -5.37
N GLY A 257 5.77 -16.22 -4.23
CA GLY A 257 5.08 -16.49 -2.96
C GLY A 257 5.71 -15.70 -1.83
N THR A 258 4.89 -15.19 -0.91
CA THR A 258 5.36 -14.55 0.33
C THR A 258 4.50 -14.99 1.50
N ALA A 259 5.14 -15.14 2.66
CA ALA A 259 4.47 -15.38 3.93
C ALA A 259 5.11 -14.54 5.02
N GLU A 260 4.29 -13.93 5.84
CA GLU A 260 4.70 -13.10 6.97
C GLU A 260 3.86 -13.43 8.19
N ALA A 261 4.50 -13.54 9.34
CA ALA A 261 3.82 -13.62 10.62
C ALA A 261 4.47 -12.65 11.60
N SER A 262 3.68 -11.90 12.34
CA SER A 262 4.16 -10.98 13.37
C SER A 262 3.40 -11.15 14.67
N ALA A 263 4.10 -10.94 15.78
CA ALA A 263 3.52 -10.97 17.10
C ALA A 263 4.05 -9.78 17.91
N ARG A 264 3.14 -8.96 18.40
CA ARG A 264 3.44 -7.84 19.28
C ARG A 264 2.87 -8.10 20.67
N ARG A 265 3.67 -7.86 21.71
CA ARG A 265 3.29 -8.00 23.11
C ARG A 265 3.55 -6.72 23.91
N ALA A 266 2.55 -6.26 24.62
CA ALA A 266 2.74 -5.21 25.63
C ALA A 266 3.33 -5.81 26.91
N LEU A 267 4.53 -5.35 27.32
CA LEU A 267 5.26 -5.77 28.53
C LEU A 267 5.03 -4.75 29.66
N GLY A 268 3.77 -4.38 29.91
CA GLY A 268 3.41 -3.33 30.87
C GLY A 268 2.97 -2.04 30.18
N ARG A 269 3.12 -0.91 30.87
CA ARG A 269 2.66 0.40 30.37
C ARG A 269 3.64 1.07 29.43
N LYS A 270 4.92 0.78 29.58
CA LYS A 270 5.99 1.51 28.87
C LYS A 270 6.75 0.68 27.85
N PHE A 271 6.70 -0.63 27.93
CA PHE A 271 7.46 -1.50 27.05
C PHE A 271 6.54 -2.33 26.16
N SER A 272 6.94 -2.51 24.92
CA SER A 272 6.37 -3.51 24.01
C SER A 272 7.48 -4.17 23.22
N THR A 273 7.25 -5.42 22.83
CA THR A 273 8.15 -6.15 21.94
C THR A 273 7.38 -6.61 20.71
N THR A 274 8.06 -6.64 19.58
CA THR A 274 7.52 -7.13 18.31
C THR A 274 8.51 -8.12 17.73
N PHE A 275 8.01 -9.26 17.28
CA PHE A 275 8.72 -10.25 16.51
C PHE A 275 8.03 -10.42 15.17
N ARG A 276 8.81 -10.59 14.11
CA ARG A 276 8.31 -10.83 12.77
C ARG A 276 9.16 -11.91 12.11
N ALA A 277 8.50 -12.85 11.44
CA ALA A 277 9.10 -13.83 10.56
C ALA A 277 8.58 -13.60 9.14
N PHE A 278 9.43 -13.71 8.17
CA PHE A 278 9.13 -13.52 6.75
C PHE A 278 9.77 -14.63 5.92
N ALA A 279 9.08 -15.07 4.89
CA ALA A 279 9.59 -15.95 3.85
C ALA A 279 9.09 -15.46 2.50
N GLY A 280 9.94 -15.43 1.50
CA GLY A 280 9.60 -15.03 0.15
C GLY A 280 10.39 -15.83 -0.88
N VAL A 281 9.73 -16.13 -2.01
CA VAL A 281 10.30 -16.81 -3.16
C VAL A 281 9.75 -16.21 -4.45
N ALA A 282 10.61 -16.04 -5.43
CA ALA A 282 10.26 -15.63 -6.79
C ALA A 282 11.12 -16.44 -7.77
N GLU A 283 10.51 -17.35 -8.50
CA GLU A 283 11.22 -18.31 -9.36
C GLU A 283 10.69 -18.28 -10.78
N SER A 284 11.60 -18.50 -11.72
CA SER A 284 11.35 -18.60 -13.15
C SER A 284 12.46 -19.42 -13.82
N ALA A 285 12.22 -19.91 -15.01
CA ALA A 285 13.28 -20.50 -15.86
C ALA A 285 14.25 -19.42 -16.38
N ASP A 286 13.76 -18.20 -16.58
CA ASP A 286 14.52 -17.00 -16.94
C ASP A 286 14.81 -16.16 -15.67
N PRO A 287 15.78 -15.24 -15.67
CA PRO A 287 15.98 -14.32 -14.55
C PRO A 287 14.70 -13.54 -14.24
N VAL A 288 14.26 -13.57 -12.97
CA VAL A 288 13.07 -12.81 -12.55
C VAL A 288 13.37 -11.32 -12.61
N VAL A 289 12.50 -10.54 -13.26
CA VAL A 289 12.62 -9.08 -13.31
C VAL A 289 12.70 -8.47 -11.91
N ARG A 290 13.55 -7.45 -11.72
CA ARG A 290 13.86 -6.84 -10.42
C ARG A 290 12.61 -6.47 -9.62
N GLN A 291 11.64 -5.83 -10.22
CA GLN A 291 10.40 -5.41 -9.58
C GLN A 291 9.52 -6.56 -9.05
N ARG A 292 9.85 -7.82 -9.38
CA ARG A 292 9.15 -9.02 -8.89
C ARG A 292 9.99 -9.89 -7.95
N GLN A 293 11.25 -9.54 -7.76
CA GLN A 293 12.09 -10.18 -6.75
C GLN A 293 11.62 -9.86 -5.33
N ILE A 294 12.20 -10.52 -4.35
CA ILE A 294 11.97 -10.31 -2.93
C ILE A 294 12.92 -9.24 -2.43
N PHE A 295 12.40 -8.08 -2.04
CA PHE A 295 13.20 -6.98 -1.52
C PHE A 295 13.60 -7.22 -0.07
N LEU A 296 14.87 -6.94 0.26
CA LEU A 296 15.43 -7.28 1.55
C LEU A 296 15.27 -6.16 2.57
N ALA A 297 15.40 -4.90 2.16
CA ALA A 297 15.35 -3.77 3.07
C ALA A 297 13.90 -3.33 3.40
N GLY A 298 12.99 -3.42 2.46
CA GLY A 298 11.61 -2.93 2.63
C GLY A 298 10.64 -3.45 1.58
N ALA A 299 9.55 -2.74 1.39
CA ALA A 299 8.53 -3.07 0.38
C ALA A 299 9.09 -3.05 -1.03
N ASP A 300 8.44 -3.79 -1.92
CA ASP A 300 8.79 -3.79 -3.34
C ASP A 300 8.53 -2.42 -4.00
N PRO A 301 9.15 -2.13 -5.15
CA PRO A 301 9.02 -0.83 -5.81
C PRO A 301 7.60 -0.46 -6.22
N TYR A 302 6.73 -1.43 -6.47
CA TYR A 302 5.34 -1.18 -6.79
C TYR A 302 4.55 -0.72 -5.56
N GLU A 303 4.75 -1.35 -4.41
CA GLU A 303 4.14 -0.92 -3.16
C GLU A 303 4.64 0.47 -2.73
N GLN A 304 5.93 0.75 -2.94
CA GLN A 304 6.48 2.09 -2.74
C GLN A 304 5.82 3.13 -3.65
N LEU A 305 5.64 2.80 -4.95
CA LEU A 305 5.00 3.67 -5.92
C LEU A 305 3.54 4.00 -5.55
N ARG A 306 2.83 3.07 -4.93
CA ARG A 306 1.45 3.25 -4.47
C ARG A 306 1.34 4.08 -3.19
N ASN A 307 2.44 4.29 -2.47
CA ASN A 307 2.43 5.07 -1.25
C ASN A 307 2.19 6.57 -1.58
N PRO A 308 1.05 7.16 -1.16
CA PRO A 308 0.72 8.54 -1.51
C PRO A 308 1.50 9.59 -0.72
N TYR A 309 2.25 9.18 0.30
CA TYR A 309 2.91 10.10 1.22
C TYR A 309 4.37 10.35 0.86
N LEU A 310 5.07 9.31 0.40
CA LEU A 310 6.47 9.40 0.02
C LEU A 310 6.70 8.43 -1.16
N ARG A 311 6.57 8.91 -2.37
CA ARG A 311 6.55 8.12 -3.58
C ARG A 311 7.85 8.13 -4.35
N SER A 312 8.57 9.19 -4.32
CA SER A 312 9.64 9.40 -5.27
C SER A 312 10.89 8.58 -4.93
N ALA A 313 11.38 7.87 -5.91
CA ALA A 313 12.77 7.49 -5.98
C ALA A 313 13.53 8.69 -6.56
N GLY A 314 14.23 9.39 -5.78
CA GLY A 314 15.02 10.53 -6.21
C GLY A 314 15.91 10.99 -5.09
N SER A 315 17.09 11.51 -5.44
CA SER A 315 17.93 12.18 -4.47
C SER A 315 17.14 13.33 -3.82
N PRO A 316 17.14 13.50 -2.49
CA PRO A 316 18.01 12.87 -1.50
C PRO A 316 17.42 11.62 -0.81
N LEU A 317 16.32 11.08 -1.29
CA LEU A 317 15.54 10.06 -0.57
C LEU A 317 15.96 8.62 -0.88
N ALA A 318 16.86 8.39 -1.82
CA ALA A 318 17.32 7.08 -2.26
C ALA A 318 18.85 6.92 -2.19
N GLY A 319 19.50 7.57 -1.22
CA GLY A 319 20.93 7.34 -0.95
C GLY A 319 21.15 5.98 -0.30
N GLU A 320 22.34 5.41 -0.47
CA GLU A 320 22.69 4.10 0.11
C GLU A 320 22.58 4.10 1.64
N ASP A 321 23.10 5.13 2.28
CA ASP A 321 23.11 5.26 3.73
C ASP A 321 21.88 5.98 4.30
N PHE A 322 21.16 6.71 3.44
CA PHE A 322 20.06 7.57 3.83
C PHE A 322 18.92 7.34 2.87
N HIS A 323 17.90 6.65 3.29
CA HIS A 323 16.78 6.42 2.41
C HIS A 323 15.45 6.42 3.14
N TYR A 324 14.45 6.76 2.37
CA TYR A 324 13.08 6.55 2.73
C TYR A 324 12.68 5.11 2.41
N GLN A 325 11.91 4.51 3.31
CA GLN A 325 11.47 3.13 3.17
C GLN A 325 9.99 2.97 3.52
N THR A 326 9.28 2.20 2.70
CA THR A 326 7.99 1.63 3.08
C THR A 326 8.27 0.26 3.74
N PRO A 327 7.74 -0.02 4.94
CA PRO A 327 7.92 -1.33 5.58
C PRO A 327 7.36 -2.46 4.70
N GLY A 328 8.09 -3.56 4.63
CA GLY A 328 7.72 -4.74 3.81
C GLY A 328 8.91 -5.64 3.55
N GLY A 329 8.79 -6.54 2.58
CA GLY A 329 9.85 -7.46 2.18
C GLY A 329 10.46 -8.21 3.36
N ALA A 330 11.75 -8.51 3.33
CA ALA A 330 12.45 -9.16 4.43
C ALA A 330 12.68 -8.25 5.65
N GLY A 331 12.69 -6.91 5.44
CA GLY A 331 12.73 -5.92 6.52
C GLY A 331 14.06 -5.78 7.23
N VAL A 332 15.19 -6.10 6.58
CA VAL A 332 16.56 -5.85 7.08
C VAL A 332 16.91 -4.39 6.79
N ARG A 333 16.74 -3.54 7.79
CA ARG A 333 16.69 -2.06 7.64
C ARG A 333 18.00 -1.43 7.22
N GLY A 334 19.11 -2.08 7.57
CA GLY A 334 20.46 -1.58 7.25
C GLY A 334 20.93 -1.87 5.84
N LEU A 335 20.23 -2.69 5.07
CA LEU A 335 20.57 -2.98 3.69
C LEU A 335 20.12 -1.86 2.74
N SER A 336 20.77 -1.81 1.57
CA SER A 336 20.37 -0.90 0.50
C SER A 336 18.90 -1.13 0.10
N PRO A 337 18.12 -0.09 -0.22
CA PRO A 337 16.76 -0.22 -0.74
C PRO A 337 16.70 -0.95 -2.09
N LEU A 338 17.85 -1.10 -2.76
CA LEU A 338 17.98 -1.83 -4.02
C LEU A 338 18.23 -3.34 -3.81
N ALA A 339 18.53 -3.76 -2.57
CA ALA A 339 18.84 -5.15 -2.26
C ALA A 339 17.62 -6.05 -2.47
N SER A 340 17.73 -7.01 -3.36
CA SER A 340 16.67 -7.97 -3.70
C SER A 340 17.26 -9.37 -3.92
N ALA A 341 16.41 -10.38 -3.82
CA ALA A 341 16.78 -11.79 -3.94
C ALA A 341 15.63 -12.56 -4.61
N THR A 342 15.89 -13.75 -5.10
CA THR A 342 14.82 -14.65 -5.56
C THR A 342 14.28 -15.51 -4.42
N GLN A 343 15.06 -15.70 -3.35
CA GLN A 343 14.64 -16.37 -2.13
C GLN A 343 15.15 -15.61 -0.91
N ALA A 344 14.26 -15.36 0.06
CA ALA A 344 14.61 -14.70 1.31
C ALA A 344 13.79 -15.24 2.49
N TYR A 345 14.47 -15.44 3.61
CA TYR A 345 13.88 -15.80 4.89
C TYR A 345 14.39 -14.82 5.92
N ALA A 346 13.53 -14.22 6.73
CA ALA A 346 13.97 -13.21 7.69
C ALA A 346 13.29 -13.33 9.05
N LEU A 347 14.02 -12.91 10.08
CA LEU A 347 13.53 -12.72 11.45
C LEU A 347 13.86 -11.30 11.88
N ASN A 348 12.87 -10.57 12.36
CA ASN A 348 13.00 -9.21 12.84
C ASN A 348 12.56 -9.15 14.31
N GLY A 349 13.31 -8.47 15.13
CA GLY A 349 13.01 -8.24 16.54
C GLY A 349 13.09 -6.76 16.90
N GLU A 350 12.12 -6.27 17.67
CA GLU A 350 12.12 -4.89 18.13
C GLU A 350 11.58 -4.79 19.57
N VAL A 351 12.25 -3.99 20.39
CA VAL A 351 11.79 -3.62 21.74
C VAL A 351 11.60 -2.11 21.77
N GLU A 352 10.40 -1.66 22.11
CA GLU A 352 10.05 -0.25 22.22
C GLU A 352 9.91 0.16 23.69
N TRP A 353 10.49 1.29 24.04
CA TRP A 353 10.25 2.00 25.30
C TRP A 353 9.50 3.29 25.06
N THR A 354 8.29 3.39 25.59
CA THR A 354 7.46 4.59 25.50
C THR A 354 7.95 5.65 26.49
N ALA A 355 8.62 6.67 25.96
CA ALA A 355 9.12 7.81 26.73
C ALA A 355 7.99 8.81 27.05
N LEU A 356 7.06 9.03 26.12
CA LEU A 356 5.94 9.94 26.25
C LEU A 356 4.65 9.29 25.75
N ASP A 357 3.60 9.32 26.56
CA ASP A 357 2.25 8.94 26.18
C ASP A 357 1.25 10.03 26.53
N ARG A 358 0.67 10.64 25.52
CA ARG A 358 -0.37 11.67 25.61
C ARG A 358 -1.63 11.31 24.84
N THR A 359 -1.87 10.05 24.63
CA THR A 359 -2.94 9.53 23.77
C THR A 359 -4.33 10.06 24.17
N GLN A 360 -4.56 10.25 25.48
CA GLN A 360 -5.83 10.75 26.00
C GLN A 360 -6.05 12.26 25.83
N LYS A 361 -5.02 13.04 25.54
CA LYS A 361 -5.09 14.52 25.52
C LYS A 361 -5.32 15.13 24.14
N GLY A 362 -5.61 14.33 23.11
CA GLY A 362 -6.02 14.80 21.77
C GLY A 362 -5.01 15.68 21.02
N LYS A 363 -3.75 15.73 21.46
CA LYS A 363 -2.69 16.57 20.88
C LYS A 363 -2.10 15.94 19.62
N LEU A 364 -1.46 16.76 18.80
CA LEU A 364 -0.75 16.35 17.59
C LEU A 364 0.21 15.19 17.85
N PHE A 365 1.10 15.31 18.84
CA PHE A 365 2.01 14.25 19.27
C PHE A 365 1.35 13.41 20.37
N ARG A 366 1.03 12.17 20.05
CA ARG A 366 0.32 11.26 20.95
C ARG A 366 1.24 10.38 21.77
N ARG A 367 2.25 9.83 21.11
CA ARG A 367 3.19 8.90 21.75
C ARG A 367 4.56 9.08 21.12
N VAL A 368 5.60 9.02 21.93
CA VAL A 368 7.00 8.97 21.49
C VAL A 368 7.64 7.75 22.16
N ALA A 369 8.31 6.94 21.38
CA ALA A 369 9.04 5.79 21.88
C ALA A 369 10.42 5.69 21.25
N LEU A 370 11.37 5.19 22.02
CA LEU A 370 12.66 4.72 21.54
C LEU A 370 12.58 3.22 21.31
N ALA A 371 13.23 2.76 20.26
CA ALA A 371 13.28 1.35 19.90
C ALA A 371 14.73 0.87 19.82
N GLY A 372 14.95 -0.38 20.22
CA GLY A 372 16.13 -1.15 19.86
C GLY A 372 15.70 -2.28 18.97
N PHE A 373 16.44 -2.56 17.91
CA PHE A 373 16.08 -3.59 16.96
C PHE A 373 17.25 -4.44 16.47
N GLY A 374 16.94 -5.61 15.96
CA GLY A 374 17.85 -6.48 15.24
C GLY A 374 17.09 -7.29 14.19
N ASP A 375 17.66 -7.36 13.01
CA ASP A 375 17.10 -8.04 11.85
C ASP A 375 18.13 -9.05 11.33
N LEU A 376 17.64 -10.23 10.91
CA LEU A 376 18.45 -11.29 10.35
C LEU A 376 17.76 -11.87 9.13
N ALA A 377 18.48 -12.07 8.03
CA ALA A 377 17.98 -12.72 6.84
C ALA A 377 18.94 -13.76 6.29
N LEU A 378 18.37 -14.78 5.65
CA LEU A 378 19.03 -15.70 4.74
C LEU A 378 18.45 -15.42 3.36
N ALA A 379 19.28 -15.05 2.40
CA ALA A 379 18.83 -14.75 1.04
C ALA A 379 19.83 -15.25 0.01
N ASN A 380 19.35 -15.76 -1.11
CA ASN A 380 20.17 -15.93 -2.28
C ASN A 380 20.16 -14.59 -3.04
N GLY A 381 21.26 -14.04 -3.36
CA GLY A 381 21.30 -12.78 -4.06
C GLY A 381 22.33 -12.79 -5.16
N ASP A 382 21.91 -12.40 -6.33
CA ASP A 382 22.82 -11.84 -7.30
C ASP A 382 22.73 -10.33 -7.23
N LEU A 383 23.52 -9.78 -6.36
CA LEU A 383 23.56 -8.34 -6.11
C LEU A 383 24.49 -7.62 -7.08
N ALA A 384 25.28 -8.36 -7.82
CA ALA A 384 26.16 -7.84 -8.83
C ALA A 384 26.20 -8.83 -10.02
N ALA A 385 25.20 -8.78 -10.89
CA ALA A 385 25.27 -9.22 -12.29
C ALA A 385 25.91 -10.60 -12.61
N SER A 386 26.08 -11.50 -11.66
CA SER A 386 26.55 -12.86 -11.94
C SER A 386 25.40 -13.85 -11.75
N HIS A 387 24.89 -14.33 -12.86
CA HIS A 387 23.85 -15.35 -12.92
C HIS A 387 24.33 -16.63 -12.23
N GLY A 388 23.65 -17.03 -11.16
CA GLY A 388 23.63 -18.40 -10.74
C GLY A 388 24.18 -18.81 -9.39
N ASP A 389 24.40 -17.91 -8.44
CA ASP A 389 24.69 -18.38 -7.09
C ASP A 389 23.40 -18.66 -6.33
N ALA A 390 23.02 -19.94 -6.28
CA ALA A 390 21.88 -20.43 -5.51
C ALA A 390 22.19 -20.50 -4.00
N ALA A 391 23.39 -20.12 -3.57
CA ALA A 391 23.79 -20.17 -2.18
C ALA A 391 23.03 -19.12 -1.35
N LEU A 392 22.57 -19.52 -0.17
CA LEU A 392 21.98 -18.62 0.80
C LEU A 392 23.07 -17.93 1.61
N HIS A 393 23.06 -16.62 1.61
CA HIS A 393 23.96 -15.78 2.39
C HIS A 393 23.22 -15.19 3.59
N VAL A 394 23.94 -15.04 4.70
CA VAL A 394 23.44 -14.41 5.92
C VAL A 394 23.65 -12.91 5.83
N ALA A 395 22.58 -12.14 6.03
CA ALA A 395 22.64 -10.70 6.25
C ALA A 395 21.93 -10.35 7.54
N GLY A 396 22.37 -9.31 8.21
CA GLY A 396 21.71 -8.85 9.41
C GLY A 396 22.13 -7.46 9.82
N ASP A 397 21.32 -6.83 10.62
CA ASP A 397 21.60 -5.53 11.20
C ASP A 397 21.13 -5.42 12.63
N ALA A 398 21.63 -4.41 13.32
CA ALA A 398 21.15 -4.01 14.64
C ALA A 398 21.28 -2.50 14.82
N GLY A 399 20.35 -1.90 15.53
CA GLY A 399 20.33 -0.47 15.68
C GLY A 399 19.32 0.05 16.70
N VAL A 400 19.16 1.37 16.65
CA VAL A 400 18.22 2.08 17.48
C VAL A 400 17.24 2.88 16.61
N GLY A 401 16.09 3.19 17.16
CA GLY A 401 15.08 3.93 16.41
C GLY A 401 14.22 4.83 17.26
N LEU A 402 13.64 5.83 16.62
CA LEU A 402 12.65 6.74 17.17
C LEU A 402 11.30 6.47 16.51
N ARG A 403 10.25 6.39 17.31
CA ARG A 403 8.86 6.23 16.86
C ARG A 403 8.03 7.38 17.37
N ILE A 404 7.34 8.08 16.49
CA ILE A 404 6.47 9.20 16.87
C ILE A 404 5.09 8.92 16.29
N TRP A 405 4.11 8.65 17.17
CA TRP A 405 2.72 8.59 16.77
C TRP A 405 2.10 9.99 16.89
N HIS A 406 1.52 10.42 15.81
CA HIS A 406 0.79 11.66 15.77
C HIS A 406 -0.57 11.50 15.13
N ARG A 407 -1.44 12.43 15.38
CA ARG A 407 -2.76 12.50 14.78
C ARG A 407 -2.94 13.85 14.11
N ILE A 408 -3.28 13.80 12.84
CA ILE A 408 -3.64 14.98 12.06
C ILE A 408 -5.11 14.80 11.66
N GLY A 409 -5.99 15.61 12.26
CA GLY A 409 -7.43 15.45 12.08
C GLY A 409 -7.94 14.10 12.60
N GLN A 410 -8.50 13.29 11.75
CA GLN A 410 -9.01 11.96 12.08
C GLN A 410 -7.98 10.84 11.79
N THR A 411 -6.92 11.12 11.07
CA THR A 411 -5.92 10.13 10.66
C THR A 411 -4.76 10.11 11.65
N SER A 412 -4.39 8.92 12.07
CA SER A 412 -3.20 8.67 12.88
C SER A 412 -2.04 8.26 11.97
N PHE A 413 -0.86 8.78 12.27
CA PHE A 413 0.37 8.48 11.55
C PHE A 413 1.45 8.02 12.51
N VAL A 414 2.38 7.24 12.00
CA VAL A 414 3.65 6.94 12.68
C VAL A 414 4.79 7.41 11.80
N THR A 415 5.68 8.18 12.39
CA THR A 415 6.99 8.49 11.83
C THR A 415 8.00 7.59 12.51
N ARG A 416 8.81 6.91 11.71
CA ARG A 416 9.92 6.08 12.16
C ARG A 416 11.22 6.66 11.63
N LEU A 417 12.21 6.76 12.50
CA LEU A 417 13.59 7.03 12.14
C LEU A 417 14.42 5.92 12.75
N ASP A 418 14.93 5.04 11.92
CA ASP A 418 15.80 3.95 12.31
C ASP A 418 17.26 4.28 11.96
N VAL A 419 18.16 3.96 12.86
CA VAL A 419 19.61 4.12 12.71
C VAL A 419 20.24 2.74 12.88
N PRO A 420 20.44 1.97 11.78
CA PRO A 420 21.18 0.73 11.79
C PRO A 420 22.65 1.04 12.07
N LEU A 421 23.12 0.74 13.28
CA LEU A 421 24.49 1.01 13.73
C LEU A 421 25.46 -0.08 13.25
N TYR A 422 24.98 -1.30 13.16
CA TYR A 422 25.72 -2.45 12.68
C TYR A 422 24.99 -3.08 11.49
N VAL A 423 25.72 -3.41 10.43
CA VAL A 423 25.21 -4.16 9.27
C VAL A 423 26.23 -5.24 8.92
N GLY A 424 25.84 -6.49 9.10
CA GLY A 424 26.66 -7.66 8.80
C GLY A 424 26.34 -8.23 7.42
N SER A 425 27.38 -8.74 6.78
CA SER A 425 27.39 -9.30 5.43
C SER A 425 27.19 -8.30 4.28
N PRO A 426 28.28 -7.68 3.87
CA PRO A 426 28.32 -6.81 2.70
C PRO A 426 28.07 -7.56 1.38
N ALA A 427 28.10 -8.89 1.36
CA ALA A 427 27.86 -9.69 0.16
C ALA A 427 26.43 -9.50 -0.41
N LEU A 428 25.48 -9.00 0.38
CA LEU A 428 24.13 -8.65 -0.03
C LEU A 428 23.94 -7.13 -0.23
N GLY A 429 24.99 -6.35 -0.23
CA GLY A 429 24.96 -4.92 -0.53
C GLY A 429 25.17 -4.66 -2.02
N VAL A 430 24.32 -3.82 -2.61
CA VAL A 430 24.25 -3.57 -4.07
C VAL A 430 25.49 -2.92 -4.66
N ASP A 431 26.37 -2.40 -3.86
CA ASP A 431 27.45 -1.55 -4.33
C ASP A 431 28.86 -2.12 -4.16
N GLY A 432 28.97 -3.37 -3.74
CA GLY A 432 30.29 -3.96 -3.46
C GLY A 432 31.07 -3.13 -2.44
N SER A 433 30.39 -2.28 -1.70
CA SER A 433 30.96 -1.36 -0.77
C SER A 433 31.63 -2.10 0.37
N HIS A 434 32.86 -2.06 0.35
CA HIS A 434 33.88 -2.03 1.36
C HIS A 434 33.75 -3.07 2.48
N PRO A 435 34.40 -4.24 2.33
CA PRO A 435 34.64 -5.12 3.46
C PRO A 435 35.28 -4.32 4.60
N GLY A 436 34.63 -4.27 5.75
CA GLY A 436 35.14 -3.59 6.95
C GLY A 436 34.33 -2.35 7.40
N GLU A 437 33.32 -1.93 6.68
CA GLU A 437 32.42 -0.83 7.08
C GLU A 437 31.14 -1.32 7.76
N GLU A 438 31.21 -2.33 8.57
CA GLU A 438 30.08 -2.89 9.31
C GLU A 438 29.44 -1.85 10.24
N PHE A 439 30.25 -0.96 10.80
CA PHE A 439 29.82 0.12 11.69
C PHE A 439 29.98 1.46 10.99
N ARG A 440 28.87 1.99 10.47
CA ARG A 440 28.80 3.37 9.96
C ARG A 440 27.46 4.00 10.26
N PHE A 441 27.39 5.31 10.22
CA PHE A 441 26.14 6.04 10.44
C PHE A 441 25.26 5.93 9.20
N ARG A 442 24.09 5.29 9.38
CA ARG A 442 23.02 5.17 8.39
C ARG A 442 21.71 5.59 9.03
N TRP A 443 20.77 6.01 8.24
CA TRP A 443 19.40 6.21 8.74
C TRP A 443 18.36 5.84 7.69
N VAL A 444 17.24 5.32 8.19
CA VAL A 444 16.06 4.94 7.41
C VAL A 444 14.86 5.67 7.97
N PHE A 445 14.16 6.37 7.10
CA PHE A 445 12.97 7.12 7.45
C PHE A 445 11.73 6.46 6.88
N SER A 446 10.66 6.35 7.66
CA SER A 446 9.35 6.01 7.16
C SER A 446 8.26 6.87 7.80
N PHE A 447 7.25 7.16 7.00
CA PHE A 447 6.06 7.90 7.40
C PHE A 447 4.84 7.19 6.80
N GLU A 448 3.97 6.70 7.66
CA GLU A 448 2.84 5.88 7.25
C GLU A 448 1.63 6.09 8.16
N PRO A 449 0.40 5.79 7.68
CA PRO A 449 -0.75 5.72 8.56
C PRO A 449 -0.50 4.73 9.70
N ALA A 450 -0.81 5.13 10.93
CA ALA A 450 -0.78 4.24 12.07
C ALA A 450 -2.12 3.50 12.15
N TRP A 451 -2.07 2.22 12.01
CA TRP A 451 -3.20 1.30 12.13
C TRP A 451 -3.41 0.85 13.57
#